data_a23e1b18b9f5e75aa506dd5f088739c5
#
_entry.id   a23e1b18b9f5e75aa506dd5f088739c5
#
_cell.length_a   1.000
_cell.length_b   1.000
_cell.length_c   1.000
_cell.angle_alpha   90.00
_cell.angle_beta   90.00
_cell.angle_gamma   90.00
#
_symmetry.space_group_name_H-M   'P 1'
#
loop_
_entity.id
_entity.type
_entity.pdbx_description
1 polymer ?
#
loop_
_entity_poly.entity_id
_entity_poly.type
_entity_poly.pdbx_seq_one_letter_code
_entity_poly.pdbx_strand_id
1 'polypeptide(L)'
;DISPLSVEVMQARGLDARLVNLFDTHFAERFDTILMLMNGSGIIGRVENFGDFFQRMKLLLNPGGCILMDSSDLRYLFEEEDGSFVVDLAGDYYGQLDFQMQYKQIKGEAFDWLYVDFNTLSLYASQYGFKAELVKEGSHYDYLAKLTL
;
A
#
# COMPACT_ATOMS: atom_id res chain seq x y z
N ASP A 1 -4.68 -0.40 -13.19
CA ASP A 1 -5.86 -0.15 -12.34
C ASP A 1 -6.91 -1.24 -12.56
N ILE A 2 -7.70 -1.55 -11.53
CA ILE A 2 -8.79 -2.56 -11.60
C ILE A 2 -10.14 -1.95 -12.01
N SER A 3 -10.25 -0.62 -12.05
CA SER A 3 -11.47 0.08 -12.45
C SER A 3 -11.49 0.31 -13.96
N PRO A 4 -12.44 -0.28 -14.72
CA PRO A 4 -12.54 -0.06 -16.15
C PRO A 4 -12.72 1.41 -16.51
N LEU A 5 -13.54 2.14 -15.73
CA LEU A 5 -13.80 3.56 -15.96
C LEU A 5 -12.55 4.42 -15.71
N SER A 6 -11.76 4.10 -14.68
CA SER A 6 -10.50 4.81 -14.42
C SER A 6 -9.50 4.59 -15.54
N VAL A 7 -9.38 3.36 -16.03
CA VAL A 7 -8.50 3.03 -17.17
C VAL A 7 -8.95 3.76 -18.44
N GLU A 8 -10.24 3.79 -18.74
CA GLU A 8 -10.79 4.54 -19.88
C GLU A 8 -10.42 6.03 -19.82
N VAL A 9 -10.61 6.68 -18.66
CA VAL A 9 -10.25 8.10 -18.45
C VAL A 9 -8.75 8.33 -18.60
N MET A 10 -7.91 7.46 -18.05
CA MET A 10 -6.45 7.55 -18.19
C MET A 10 -6.01 7.42 -19.66
N GLN A 11 -6.56 6.45 -20.38
CA GLN A 11 -6.29 6.24 -21.80
C GLN A 11 -6.76 7.44 -22.66
N ALA A 12 -7.92 8.01 -22.34
CA ALA A 12 -8.40 9.23 -23.00
C ALA A 12 -7.48 10.45 -22.77
N ARG A 13 -6.69 10.43 -21.70
CA ARG A 13 -5.63 11.43 -21.41
C ARG A 13 -4.27 11.10 -22.05
N GLY A 14 -4.20 10.04 -22.86
CA GLY A 14 -2.97 9.61 -23.51
C GLY A 14 -1.97 8.87 -22.61
N LEU A 15 -2.42 8.37 -21.45
CA LEU A 15 -1.58 7.59 -20.56
C LEU A 15 -1.56 6.11 -20.96
N ASP A 16 -0.42 5.43 -20.82
CA ASP A 16 -0.34 3.96 -20.92
C ASP A 16 -0.97 3.33 -19.67
N ALA A 17 -2.28 3.20 -19.70
CA ALA A 17 -3.06 2.62 -18.61
C ALA A 17 -3.66 1.28 -19.03
N ARG A 18 -3.63 0.31 -18.11
CA ARG A 18 -4.08 -1.06 -18.36
C ARG A 18 -5.08 -1.50 -17.29
N LEU A 19 -6.10 -2.21 -17.72
CA LEU A 19 -7.06 -2.86 -16.84
C LEU A 19 -6.46 -4.17 -16.34
N VAL A 20 -5.82 -4.10 -15.18
CA VAL A 20 -5.08 -5.24 -14.59
C VAL A 20 -5.13 -5.17 -13.08
N ASN A 21 -5.27 -6.32 -12.44
CA ASN A 21 -5.06 -6.45 -11.00
C ASN A 21 -3.56 -6.67 -10.73
N LEU A 22 -2.99 -5.96 -9.76
CA LEU A 22 -1.58 -6.12 -9.36
C LEU A 22 -1.24 -7.59 -9.04
N PHE A 23 -2.17 -8.32 -8.46
CA PHE A 23 -2.00 -9.72 -8.06
C PHE A 23 -2.31 -10.73 -9.19
N ASP A 24 -2.68 -10.27 -10.40
CA ASP A 24 -2.88 -11.16 -11.53
C ASP A 24 -1.54 -11.75 -12.00
N THR A 25 -1.41 -13.06 -11.89
CA THR A 25 -0.19 -13.80 -12.24
C THR A 25 0.11 -13.82 -13.75
N HIS A 26 -0.88 -13.54 -14.60
CA HIS A 26 -0.68 -13.44 -16.04
C HIS A 26 0.02 -12.12 -16.45
N PHE A 27 -0.01 -11.11 -15.59
CA PHE A 27 0.75 -9.90 -15.81
C PHE A 27 2.20 -10.13 -15.34
N ALA A 28 3.14 -10.28 -16.28
CA ALA A 28 4.50 -10.74 -16.02
C ALA A 28 5.60 -9.73 -16.46
N GLU A 29 5.25 -8.47 -16.65
CA GLU A 29 6.24 -7.42 -16.94
C GLU A 29 7.14 -7.15 -15.74
N ARG A 30 8.38 -6.68 -16.00
CA ARG A 30 9.33 -6.33 -14.96
C ARG A 30 9.74 -4.87 -15.06
N PHE A 31 9.99 -4.27 -13.90
CA PHE A 31 10.25 -2.86 -13.76
C PHE A 31 11.49 -2.61 -12.90
N ASP A 32 12.23 -1.54 -13.19
CA ASP A 32 13.35 -1.09 -12.37
C ASP A 32 12.85 -0.32 -11.13
N THR A 33 11.70 0.34 -11.27
CA THR A 33 11.07 1.06 -10.18
C THR A 33 9.56 0.88 -10.23
N ILE A 34 8.99 0.47 -9.10
CA ILE A 34 7.55 0.41 -8.89
C ILE A 34 7.16 1.54 -7.96
N LEU A 35 6.23 2.40 -8.40
CA LEU A 35 5.69 3.50 -7.59
C LEU A 35 4.34 3.09 -7.01
N MET A 36 4.24 3.14 -5.70
CA MET A 36 3.01 2.91 -4.95
C MET A 36 2.76 4.14 -4.07
N LEU A 37 2.11 5.14 -4.65
CA LEU A 37 1.95 6.47 -4.07
C LEU A 37 0.48 6.76 -3.75
N MET A 38 0.23 7.80 -2.91
CA MET A 38 -1.09 8.19 -2.37
C MET A 38 -1.65 7.13 -1.42
N ASN A 39 -0.87 6.80 -0.40
CA ASN A 39 -1.08 5.66 0.49
C ASN A 39 -1.08 4.34 -0.27
N GLY A 40 -0.01 4.13 -1.03
CA GLY A 40 0.15 2.98 -1.90
C GLY A 40 0.14 1.64 -1.16
N SER A 41 0.47 1.62 0.13
CA SER A 41 0.32 0.43 0.99
C SER A 41 -1.13 -0.08 1.08
N GLY A 42 -2.10 0.80 0.86
CA GLY A 42 -3.52 0.45 0.93
C GLY A 42 -3.93 -0.70 0.01
N ILE A 43 -3.27 -0.85 -1.14
CA ILE A 43 -3.58 -1.92 -2.11
C ILE A 43 -3.31 -3.32 -1.54
N ILE A 44 -2.52 -3.44 -0.46
CA ILE A 44 -2.25 -4.69 0.24
C ILE A 44 -3.49 -5.14 1.02
N GLY A 45 -4.30 -4.19 1.48
CA GLY A 45 -5.54 -4.40 2.20
C GLY A 45 -5.34 -4.73 3.67
N ARG A 46 -4.72 -5.85 3.98
CA ARG A 46 -4.47 -6.34 5.35
C ARG A 46 -3.04 -6.83 5.53
N VAL A 47 -2.54 -6.84 6.77
CA VAL A 47 -1.16 -7.26 7.08
C VAL A 47 -0.93 -8.74 6.73
N GLU A 48 -1.95 -9.58 6.78
CA GLU A 48 -1.90 -10.99 6.39
C GLU A 48 -1.53 -11.17 4.92
N ASN A 49 -1.81 -10.18 4.07
CA ASN A 49 -1.55 -10.22 2.63
C ASN A 49 -0.11 -9.82 2.26
N PHE A 50 0.72 -9.43 3.23
CA PHE A 50 2.12 -9.06 2.94
C PHE A 50 2.90 -10.20 2.24
N GLY A 51 2.58 -11.45 2.57
CA GLY A 51 3.19 -12.60 1.92
C GLY A 51 2.99 -12.60 0.41
N ASP A 52 1.74 -12.53 -0.01
CA ASP A 52 1.36 -12.50 -1.43
C ASP A 52 1.88 -11.24 -2.12
N PHE A 53 1.80 -10.10 -1.44
CA PHE A 53 2.34 -8.84 -1.95
C PHE A 53 3.84 -8.93 -2.25
N PHE A 54 4.67 -9.32 -1.27
CA PHE A 54 6.11 -9.38 -1.48
C PHE A 54 6.55 -10.46 -2.48
N GLN A 55 5.87 -11.60 -2.49
CA GLN A 55 6.11 -12.60 -3.53
C GLN A 55 5.80 -12.05 -4.92
N ARG A 56 4.70 -11.31 -5.04
CA ARG A 56 4.32 -10.66 -6.29
C ARG A 56 5.35 -9.61 -6.72
N MET A 57 5.82 -8.77 -5.79
CA MET A 57 6.84 -7.75 -6.07
C MET A 57 8.16 -8.35 -6.58
N LYS A 58 8.59 -9.50 -6.06
CA LYS A 58 9.78 -10.21 -6.57
C LYS A 58 9.65 -10.62 -8.04
N LEU A 59 8.45 -10.93 -8.49
CA LEU A 59 8.22 -11.29 -9.89
C LEU A 59 8.20 -10.06 -10.81
N LEU A 60 7.79 -8.90 -10.29
CA LEU A 60 7.66 -7.67 -11.06
C LEU A 60 8.91 -6.78 -11.05
N LEU A 61 9.88 -7.03 -10.17
CA LEU A 61 11.11 -6.26 -10.12
C LEU A 61 12.21 -6.88 -10.99
N ASN A 62 12.92 -6.02 -11.71
CA ASN A 62 14.21 -6.35 -12.29
C ASN A 62 15.26 -6.54 -11.18
N PRO A 63 16.35 -7.30 -11.42
CA PRO A 63 17.49 -7.35 -10.50
C PRO A 63 18.01 -5.94 -10.20
N GLY A 64 18.10 -5.57 -8.92
CA GLY A 64 18.51 -4.24 -8.47
C GLY A 64 17.39 -3.19 -8.52
N GLY A 65 16.18 -3.57 -8.91
CA GLY A 65 15.03 -2.68 -8.88
C GLY A 65 14.54 -2.36 -7.47
N CYS A 66 13.65 -1.39 -7.35
CA CYS A 66 13.09 -0.95 -6.07
C CYS A 66 11.60 -0.64 -6.14
N ILE A 67 10.97 -0.65 -4.98
CA ILE A 67 9.62 -0.11 -4.77
C ILE A 67 9.76 1.19 -4.00
N LEU A 68 9.08 2.25 -4.44
CA LEU A 68 8.85 3.46 -3.66
C LEU A 68 7.40 3.46 -3.24
N MET A 69 7.17 3.35 -1.95
CA MET A 69 5.84 3.23 -1.35
C MET A 69 5.66 4.27 -0.27
N ASP A 70 4.54 4.97 -0.29
CA ASP A 70 4.14 5.79 0.84
C ASP A 70 3.03 5.12 1.67
N SER A 71 2.96 5.51 2.91
CA SER A 71 1.91 5.17 3.85
C SER A 71 1.87 6.20 4.97
N SER A 72 0.92 6.02 5.87
CA SER A 72 0.78 6.84 7.08
C SER A 72 0.63 5.93 8.30
N ASP A 73 1.22 6.35 9.41
CA ASP A 73 1.01 5.73 10.71
C ASP A 73 -0.24 6.34 11.38
N LEU A 74 -1.29 5.56 11.52
CA LEU A 74 -2.56 6.03 12.08
C LEU A 74 -2.59 6.03 13.61
N ARG A 75 -1.47 5.80 14.30
CA ARG A 75 -1.45 5.78 15.78
C ARG A 75 -1.99 7.06 16.41
N TYR A 76 -1.89 8.21 15.73
CA TYR A 76 -2.43 9.49 16.21
C TYR A 76 -3.95 9.48 16.46
N LEU A 77 -4.70 8.55 15.83
CA LEU A 77 -6.14 8.36 16.09
C LEU A 77 -6.41 7.73 17.46
N PHE A 78 -5.40 7.20 18.10
CA PHE A 78 -5.44 6.48 19.38
C PHE A 78 -4.64 7.23 20.46
N GLU A 79 -4.29 8.50 20.21
CA GLU A 79 -3.58 9.35 21.15
C GLU A 79 -4.55 9.91 22.19
N GLU A 80 -4.18 9.74 23.46
CA GLU A 80 -4.91 10.27 24.61
C GLU A 80 -4.46 11.70 24.94
N GLU A 81 -5.19 12.40 25.78
CA GLU A 81 -4.87 13.79 26.18
C GLU A 81 -3.48 13.95 26.84
N ASP A 82 -2.95 12.89 27.45
CA ASP A 82 -1.64 12.86 28.07
C ASP A 82 -0.49 12.52 27.12
N GLY A 83 -0.79 12.31 25.80
CA GLY A 83 0.17 11.95 24.78
C GLY A 83 0.53 10.46 24.73
N SER A 84 -0.14 9.62 25.53
CA SER A 84 -0.02 8.17 25.40
C SER A 84 -0.88 7.63 24.25
N PHE A 85 -0.58 6.41 23.78
CA PHE A 85 -1.36 5.74 22.74
C PHE A 85 -1.97 4.46 23.31
N VAL A 86 -3.27 4.29 23.12
CA VAL A 86 -3.99 3.08 23.54
C VAL A 86 -4.44 2.30 22.31
N VAL A 87 -3.75 1.21 22.00
CA VAL A 87 -4.04 0.31 20.88
C VAL A 87 -4.41 -1.07 21.42
N ASP A 88 -5.50 -1.65 20.93
CA ASP A 88 -5.86 -3.03 21.26
C ASP A 88 -4.92 -4.01 20.55
N LEU A 89 -4.04 -4.64 21.30
CA LEU A 89 -3.08 -5.63 20.78
C LEU A 89 -3.71 -7.01 20.53
N ALA A 90 -4.95 -7.23 20.96
CA ALA A 90 -5.68 -8.48 20.73
C ALA A 90 -6.59 -8.42 19.49
N GLY A 91 -6.80 -7.24 18.95
CA GLY A 91 -7.58 -6.98 17.74
C GLY A 91 -6.73 -7.01 16.46
N ASP A 92 -7.35 -6.60 15.37
CA ASP A 92 -6.67 -6.39 14.09
C ASP A 92 -5.61 -5.30 14.20
N TYR A 93 -4.65 -5.30 13.29
CA TYR A 93 -3.66 -4.23 13.22
C TYR A 93 -4.37 -2.87 13.02
N TYR A 94 -4.02 -1.87 13.86
CA TYR A 94 -4.75 -0.60 13.98
C TYR A 94 -4.82 0.23 12.69
N GLY A 95 -3.99 -0.06 11.72
CA GLY A 95 -3.99 0.60 10.42
C GLY A 95 -4.79 -0.13 9.34
N GLN A 96 -5.50 -1.21 9.67
CA GLN A 96 -6.44 -1.91 8.78
C GLN A 96 -7.80 -1.23 8.86
N LEU A 97 -8.28 -0.71 7.74
CA LEU A 97 -9.54 -0.01 7.65
C LEU A 97 -10.44 -0.62 6.58
N ASP A 98 -11.74 -0.67 6.88
CA ASP A 98 -12.78 -1.00 5.91
C ASP A 98 -13.28 0.28 5.27
N PHE A 99 -13.15 0.40 3.96
CA PHE A 99 -13.63 1.54 3.20
C PHE A 99 -14.84 1.18 2.37
N GLN A 100 -15.74 2.14 2.23
CA GLN A 100 -16.81 2.09 1.26
C GLN A 100 -16.99 3.46 0.63
N MET A 101 -16.72 3.57 -0.67
CA MET A 101 -16.86 4.82 -1.39
C MET A 101 -18.32 5.09 -1.74
N GLN A 102 -18.74 6.35 -1.59
CA GLN A 102 -20.06 6.78 -2.01
C GLN A 102 -19.97 8.11 -2.76
N TYR A 103 -20.64 8.19 -3.89
CA TYR A 103 -20.85 9.42 -4.61
C TYR A 103 -22.34 9.64 -4.90
N LYS A 104 -22.92 10.65 -4.28
CA LYS A 104 -24.39 10.90 -4.28
C LYS A 104 -25.13 9.66 -3.77
N GLN A 105 -25.96 9.04 -4.62
CA GLN A 105 -26.72 7.82 -4.31
C GLN A 105 -26.01 6.52 -4.75
N ILE A 106 -24.89 6.64 -5.45
CA ILE A 106 -24.12 5.48 -5.90
C ILE A 106 -23.18 5.08 -4.78
N LYS A 107 -23.35 3.85 -4.29
CA LYS A 107 -22.55 3.26 -3.23
C LYS A 107 -21.74 2.10 -3.83
N GLY A 108 -20.43 2.15 -3.65
CA GLY A 108 -19.52 1.11 -4.11
C GLY A 108 -19.50 -0.09 -3.16
N GLU A 109 -18.78 -1.14 -3.57
CA GLU A 109 -18.46 -2.28 -2.71
C GLU A 109 -17.54 -1.84 -1.58
N ALA A 110 -17.64 -2.52 -0.42
CA ALA A 110 -16.68 -2.35 0.66
C ALA A 110 -15.35 -3.04 0.30
N PHE A 111 -14.23 -2.46 0.74
CA PHE A 111 -12.90 -3.01 0.51
C PHE A 111 -11.95 -2.68 1.65
N ASP A 112 -10.98 -3.56 1.86
CA ASP A 112 -9.92 -3.36 2.85
C ASP A 112 -8.89 -2.38 2.33
N TRP A 113 -8.34 -1.54 3.25
CA TRP A 113 -7.30 -0.58 2.95
C TRP A 113 -6.30 -0.51 4.09
N LEU A 114 -5.03 -0.75 3.80
CA LEU A 114 -3.98 -0.79 4.79
C LEU A 114 -3.22 0.53 4.87
N TYR A 115 -3.23 1.12 6.04
CA TYR A 115 -2.24 2.10 6.49
C TYR A 115 -1.23 1.38 7.37
N VAL A 116 0.04 1.43 7.05
CA VAL A 116 1.06 0.70 7.82
C VAL A 116 2.14 1.64 8.32
N ASP A 117 2.52 1.52 9.60
CA ASP A 117 3.68 2.22 10.12
C ASP A 117 4.99 1.66 9.53
N PHE A 118 6.05 2.48 9.52
CA PHE A 118 7.31 2.09 8.89
C PHE A 118 7.98 0.88 9.57
N ASN A 119 7.86 0.73 10.88
CA ASN A 119 8.48 -0.39 11.61
C ASN A 119 7.80 -1.72 11.23
N THR A 120 6.49 -1.73 11.19
CA THR A 120 5.70 -2.88 10.75
C THR A 120 5.99 -3.22 9.28
N LEU A 121 6.01 -2.23 8.38
CA LEU A 121 6.40 -2.44 6.98
C LEU A 121 7.81 -3.04 6.88
N SER A 122 8.79 -2.49 7.61
CA SER A 122 10.17 -2.96 7.61
C SER A 122 10.30 -4.40 8.13
N LEU A 123 9.53 -4.73 9.18
CA LEU A 123 9.50 -6.09 9.74
C LEU A 123 9.02 -7.11 8.69
N TYR A 124 7.87 -6.86 8.07
CA TYR A 124 7.34 -7.75 7.03
C TYR A 124 8.25 -7.79 5.80
N ALA A 125 8.76 -6.65 5.33
CA ALA A 125 9.69 -6.60 4.22
C ALA A 125 10.90 -7.52 4.45
N SER A 126 11.50 -7.47 5.64
CA SER A 126 12.66 -8.29 6.01
C SER A 126 12.37 -9.80 5.98
N GLN A 127 11.18 -10.21 6.40
CA GLN A 127 10.75 -11.63 6.36
C GLN A 127 10.72 -12.20 4.94
N TYR A 128 10.46 -11.32 3.96
CA TYR A 128 10.42 -11.71 2.55
C TYR A 128 11.70 -11.30 1.78
N GLY A 129 12.79 -10.95 2.48
CA GLY A 129 14.08 -10.67 1.89
C GLY A 129 14.21 -9.28 1.25
N PHE A 130 13.30 -8.37 1.56
CA PHE A 130 13.43 -6.96 1.19
C PHE A 130 14.07 -6.17 2.33
N LYS A 131 14.89 -5.20 1.97
CA LYS A 131 15.35 -4.15 2.87
C LYS A 131 14.45 -2.92 2.71
N ALA A 132 13.91 -2.43 3.82
CA ALA A 132 13.18 -1.16 3.86
C ALA A 132 14.11 -0.03 4.31
N GLU A 133 14.03 1.10 3.62
CA GLU A 133 14.74 2.33 3.95
C GLU A 133 13.72 3.48 4.02
N LEU A 134 13.75 4.22 5.12
CA LEU A 134 12.93 5.42 5.28
C LEU A 134 13.55 6.55 4.47
N VAL A 135 12.93 6.92 3.35
CA VAL A 135 13.45 7.96 2.46
C VAL A 135 13.09 9.35 2.98
N LYS A 136 11.86 9.50 3.47
CA LYS A 136 11.34 10.78 3.97
C LYS A 136 10.18 10.56 4.92
N GLU A 137 10.15 11.35 5.98
CA GLU A 137 8.97 11.54 6.82
C GLU A 137 8.25 12.82 6.38
N GLY A 138 6.93 12.74 6.34
CA GLY A 138 6.07 13.89 6.08
C GLY A 138 5.67 14.61 7.37
N SER A 139 4.77 15.58 7.25
CA SER A 139 4.35 16.43 8.37
C SER A 139 3.24 15.85 9.25
N HIS A 140 2.56 14.80 8.79
CA HIS A 140 1.36 14.22 9.42
C HIS A 140 1.42 12.70 9.48
N TYR A 141 2.50 12.15 10.10
CA TYR A 141 2.70 10.70 10.26
C TYR A 141 2.79 9.92 8.93
N ASP A 142 2.79 10.62 7.79
CA ASP A 142 3.04 10.06 6.48
C ASP A 142 4.54 9.88 6.23
N TYR A 143 4.90 8.90 5.45
CA TYR A 143 6.30 8.62 5.10
C TYR A 143 6.41 8.02 3.69
N LEU A 144 7.61 8.16 3.11
CA LEU A 144 8.02 7.46 1.90
C LEU A 144 9.11 6.45 2.25
N ALA A 145 8.87 5.20 1.91
CA ALA A 145 9.82 4.11 2.02
C ALA A 145 10.34 3.66 0.67
N LYS A 146 11.61 3.22 0.64
CA LYS A 146 12.21 2.48 -0.46
C LYS A 146 12.45 1.04 -0.04
N LEU A 147 11.92 0.10 -0.83
CA LEU A 147 12.10 -1.33 -0.61
C LEU A 147 12.98 -1.91 -1.72
N THR A 148 14.03 -2.63 -1.36
CA THR A 148 14.98 -3.27 -2.28
C THR A 148 15.18 -4.74 -1.89
N LEU A 149 15.44 -5.60 -2.90
CA LEU A 149 15.84 -7.00 -2.70
C LEU A 149 17.32 -7.12 -2.38
#